data_79c3b79f4c903b030dc2d001370169de
#
_entry.id   79c3b79f4c903b030dc2d001370169de
#
_cell.length_a   1.000
_cell.length_b   1.000
_cell.length_c   1.000
_cell.angle_alpha   90.00
_cell.angle_beta   90.00
_cell.angle_gamma   90.00
#
_symmetry.space_group_name_H-M   'P 1'
#
loop_
_entity.id
_entity.type
_entity.pdbx_description
1 polymer ?
#
loop_
_entity_poly.entity_id
_entity_poly.type
_entity_poly.pdbx_seq_one_letter_code
_entity_poly.pdbx_strand_id
1 'polypeptide(L)'
;MSAQSEPPSSSVPLFLHASVADAVAFSAVDTLASLLGIAVKEAEKVVLKANERAAGFTVREVLCTNETREILREIVKLLASYAVTKTGMATCTTRTPTLDPDALRKRFDDVREGIRLHDLLGEEQIAAVQELLAKAEISPIRFDSPPVIATRRRGLESKLQERYGDYVRVALVDSATKAQALLHEASHILAVADEGESVLDEPGIISIPEDAVADVRIIYPEFVVQSFRVKSAAIAAVVQLVTEFXELKXSALFXDISRADLETVLALLAGXXXEESVHKVNFADTLLSWEEAINQEASFIAQTGGGAEDFKEYLDKVVMSMADELQLGGEDRDLLWESAYENLERGPPFEFSRVRTMRLQERHTRRIAEQRYFRLRDYAARLMPYEEAVNTALKRLFYLDFLLAVARFSHDFGLTIPEIGAAGLGVIKGRNLFLVDEELKGGETVVPVSYSVGSTDLGIFGATPLPVAILTGANSGGKTCLLITLATSMILTELGLSVPAERAEIPLLPLYLYRRKMIKKTGSFEYSMRALSRIFMREGPKVVLIDELEALTEPGAMGRIMAAVLNHLPANTRAVMITHLIHELRPHIDMKKVRVDGIESEGLDATGSIIVDRQPLFNHIGSSTPELVITKLM
;
A
#
# COMPACT_ATOMS: atom_id res chain seq x y z
N MET A 1 -8.27 -18.18 -35.98
CA MET A 1 -6.83 -17.85 -35.84
C MET A 1 -6.70 -16.81 -34.72
N SER A 2 -6.40 -17.31 -33.54
CA SER A 2 -6.25 -16.47 -32.34
C SER A 2 -4.90 -15.74 -32.41
N ALA A 3 -4.95 -14.43 -32.39
CA ALA A 3 -3.74 -13.64 -32.25
C ALA A 3 -3.18 -13.95 -30.86
N GLN A 4 -2.08 -14.68 -30.81
CA GLN A 4 -1.34 -14.87 -29.57
C GLN A 4 -0.69 -13.51 -29.27
N SER A 5 -1.25 -12.82 -28.29
CA SER A 5 -0.60 -11.64 -27.76
C SER A 5 0.74 -12.10 -27.18
N GLU A 6 1.83 -11.59 -27.70
CA GLU A 6 3.15 -11.82 -27.11
C GLU A 6 3.10 -11.35 -25.66
N PRO A 7 3.67 -12.11 -24.73
CA PRO A 7 3.73 -11.64 -23.36
C PRO A 7 4.52 -10.33 -23.32
N PRO A 8 4.14 -9.40 -22.46
CA PRO A 8 4.90 -8.15 -22.34
C PRO A 8 6.36 -8.49 -22.04
N SER A 9 7.27 -7.79 -22.69
CA SER A 9 8.69 -8.00 -22.47
C SER A 9 8.98 -7.98 -20.97
N SER A 10 9.80 -8.90 -20.53
CA SER A 10 10.09 -9.10 -19.10
C SER A 10 10.78 -7.91 -18.42
N SER A 11 11.14 -6.89 -19.15
CA SER A 11 11.78 -5.70 -18.60
C SER A 11 10.74 -4.63 -18.31
N VAL A 12 10.45 -4.43 -17.03
CA VAL A 12 9.64 -3.29 -16.56
C VAL A 12 10.49 -2.04 -16.79
N PRO A 13 10.00 -1.05 -17.55
CA PRO A 13 10.78 0.17 -17.76
C PRO A 13 11.26 0.77 -16.43
N LEU A 14 12.44 1.37 -16.43
CA LEU A 14 13.02 1.93 -15.20
C LEU A 14 12.13 3.02 -14.61
N PHE A 15 11.41 3.74 -15.44
CA PHE A 15 10.42 4.71 -14.97
C PHE A 15 9.34 4.01 -14.17
N LEU A 16 8.91 2.83 -14.60
CA LEU A 16 7.94 2.02 -13.89
C LEU A 16 8.55 1.48 -12.59
N HIS A 17 9.83 1.06 -12.62
CA HIS A 17 10.54 0.60 -11.41
C HIS A 17 10.57 1.70 -10.33
N ALA A 18 10.87 2.94 -10.71
CA ALA A 18 10.89 4.07 -9.78
C ALA A 18 9.50 4.30 -9.17
N SER A 19 8.44 4.23 -9.97
CA SER A 19 7.06 4.38 -9.50
C SER A 19 6.65 3.23 -8.59
N VAL A 20 7.09 2.01 -8.90
CA VAL A 20 6.84 0.83 -8.05
C VAL A 20 7.53 1.00 -6.71
N ALA A 21 8.80 1.46 -6.71
CA ALA A 21 9.55 1.68 -5.47
C ALA A 21 8.87 2.74 -4.59
N ASP A 22 8.38 3.82 -5.19
CA ASP A 22 7.63 4.85 -4.47
C ASP A 22 6.34 4.28 -3.88
N ALA A 23 5.58 3.51 -4.66
CA ALA A 23 4.31 2.93 -4.21
C ALA A 23 4.53 1.97 -3.03
N VAL A 24 5.60 1.15 -3.09
CA VAL A 24 5.96 0.25 -1.98
C VAL A 24 6.36 1.07 -0.74
N ALA A 25 7.19 2.10 -0.93
CA ALA A 25 7.68 2.94 0.17
C ALA A 25 6.54 3.67 0.89
N PHE A 26 5.49 4.06 0.15
CA PHE A 26 4.31 4.73 0.72
C PHE A 26 3.20 3.76 1.13
N SER A 27 3.38 2.46 0.95
CA SER A 27 2.32 1.45 1.11
C SER A 27 1.09 1.79 0.27
N ALA A 28 1.31 2.37 -0.90
CA ALA A 28 0.24 2.76 -1.83
C ALA A 28 -0.18 1.54 -2.66
N VAL A 29 -0.90 0.62 -2.02
CA VAL A 29 -1.25 -0.69 -2.57
C VAL A 29 -2.09 -0.57 -3.85
N ASP A 30 -3.06 0.34 -3.87
CA ASP A 30 -3.90 0.56 -5.06
C ASP A 30 -3.07 1.06 -6.25
N THR A 31 -2.16 2.00 -5.99
CA THR A 31 -1.24 2.53 -7.01
C THR A 31 -0.33 1.42 -7.53
N LEU A 32 0.22 0.62 -6.62
CA LEU A 32 1.10 -0.50 -6.96
C LEU A 32 0.36 -1.54 -7.82
N ALA A 33 -0.88 -1.86 -7.45
CA ALA A 33 -1.72 -2.81 -8.21
C ALA A 33 -1.93 -2.32 -9.64
N SER A 34 -2.24 -1.04 -9.78
CA SER A 34 -2.45 -0.40 -11.09
C SER A 34 -1.16 -0.41 -11.93
N LEU A 35 -0.02 -0.08 -11.33
CA LEU A 35 1.27 -0.05 -12.02
C LEU A 35 1.70 -1.43 -12.53
N LEU A 36 1.46 -2.48 -11.71
CA LEU A 36 1.88 -3.85 -12.05
C LEU A 36 0.82 -4.63 -12.82
N GLY A 37 -0.40 -4.10 -12.95
CA GLY A 37 -1.50 -4.80 -13.60
C GLY A 37 -1.93 -6.06 -12.84
N ILE A 38 -1.91 -6.02 -11.52
CA ILE A 38 -2.24 -7.14 -10.64
C ILE A 38 -3.38 -6.76 -9.70
N ALA A 39 -3.97 -7.77 -9.06
CA ALA A 39 -5.02 -7.57 -8.06
C ALA A 39 -4.44 -6.84 -6.83
N VAL A 40 -5.29 -6.09 -6.13
CA VAL A 40 -4.91 -5.35 -4.92
C VAL A 40 -4.31 -6.31 -3.86
N LYS A 41 -4.87 -7.50 -3.70
CA LYS A 41 -4.36 -8.51 -2.76
C LYS A 41 -2.92 -8.93 -3.09
N GLU A 42 -2.60 -9.05 -4.37
CA GLU A 42 -1.23 -9.41 -4.81
C GLU A 42 -0.26 -8.24 -4.55
N ALA A 43 -0.70 -7.01 -4.78
CA ALA A 43 0.10 -5.81 -4.47
C ALA A 43 0.38 -5.72 -2.97
N GLU A 44 -0.62 -6.04 -2.14
CA GLU A 44 -0.48 -6.07 -0.69
C GLU A 44 0.60 -7.06 -0.25
N LYS A 45 0.67 -8.23 -0.90
CA LYS A 45 1.72 -9.24 -0.64
C LYS A 45 3.11 -8.70 -0.95
N VAL A 46 3.26 -7.90 -2.00
CA VAL A 46 4.56 -7.29 -2.36
C VAL A 46 5.01 -6.34 -1.23
N VAL A 47 4.10 -5.50 -0.74
CA VAL A 47 4.40 -4.58 0.37
C VAL A 47 4.72 -5.36 1.64
N LEU A 48 3.97 -6.43 1.93
CA LEU A 48 4.22 -7.30 3.09
C LEU A 48 5.64 -7.89 3.05
N LYS A 49 6.08 -8.40 1.90
CA LYS A 49 7.42 -8.96 1.76
C LYS A 49 8.50 -7.90 1.99
N ALA A 50 8.29 -6.69 1.49
CA ALA A 50 9.22 -5.58 1.73
C ALA A 50 9.29 -5.25 3.23
N ASN A 51 8.14 -5.25 3.92
CA ASN A 51 8.07 -4.98 5.35
C ASN A 51 8.73 -6.11 6.16
N GLU A 52 8.58 -7.36 5.75
CA GLU A 52 9.26 -8.51 6.38
C GLU A 52 10.77 -8.35 6.31
N ARG A 53 11.30 -7.95 5.15
CA ARG A 53 12.73 -7.71 4.97
C ARG A 53 13.22 -6.60 5.90
N ALA A 54 12.46 -5.52 5.99
CA ALA A 54 12.80 -4.38 6.86
C ALA A 54 12.74 -4.78 8.35
N ALA A 55 11.79 -5.64 8.73
CA ALA A 55 11.63 -6.10 10.11
C ALA A 55 12.66 -7.16 10.53
N GLY A 56 13.31 -7.79 9.56
CA GLY A 56 14.30 -8.84 9.81
C GLY A 56 13.71 -10.23 10.09
N PHE A 57 12.39 -10.39 9.97
CA PHE A 57 11.67 -11.63 10.23
C PHE A 57 10.54 -11.80 9.23
N THR A 58 10.29 -13.03 8.79
CA THR A 58 9.05 -13.34 8.09
C THR A 58 7.93 -13.49 9.12
N VAL A 59 6.70 -13.30 8.68
CA VAL A 59 5.53 -13.49 9.57
C VAL A 59 5.53 -14.93 10.13
N ARG A 60 5.83 -15.90 9.29
CA ARG A 60 5.84 -17.32 9.70
C ARG A 60 6.93 -17.67 10.71
N GLU A 61 8.04 -16.93 10.73
CA GLU A 61 9.09 -17.10 11.74
C GLU A 61 8.64 -16.64 13.12
N VAL A 62 7.74 -15.66 13.19
CA VAL A 62 7.25 -15.08 14.44
C VAL A 62 5.93 -15.73 14.86
N LEU A 63 4.99 -15.84 13.92
CA LEU A 63 3.66 -16.42 14.13
C LEU A 63 3.62 -17.76 13.38
N CYS A 64 3.85 -18.83 14.11
CA CYS A 64 4.23 -20.13 13.54
C CYS A 64 3.05 -21.00 13.12
N THR A 65 1.81 -20.63 13.48
CA THR A 65 0.62 -21.41 13.17
C THR A 65 -0.42 -20.57 12.44
N ASN A 66 -1.33 -21.21 11.72
CA ASN A 66 -2.43 -20.53 11.02
C ASN A 66 -3.28 -19.73 12.01
N GLU A 67 -3.51 -20.27 13.20
CA GLU A 67 -4.32 -19.64 14.24
C GLU A 67 -3.74 -18.29 14.65
N THR A 68 -2.41 -18.20 14.82
CA THR A 68 -1.75 -16.93 15.17
C THR A 68 -1.87 -15.91 14.03
N ARG A 69 -1.73 -16.37 12.79
CA ARG A 69 -1.83 -15.48 11.62
C ARG A 69 -3.27 -14.99 11.40
N GLU A 70 -4.27 -15.80 11.76
CA GLU A 70 -5.68 -15.36 11.74
C GLU A 70 -5.92 -14.23 12.74
N ILE A 71 -5.34 -14.32 13.94
CA ILE A 71 -5.42 -13.25 14.95
C ILE A 71 -4.73 -11.99 14.42
N LEU A 72 -3.57 -12.13 13.80
CA LEU A 72 -2.86 -11.00 13.18
C LEU A 72 -3.77 -10.27 12.19
N ARG A 73 -4.42 -11.00 11.30
CA ARG A 73 -5.31 -10.42 10.29
C ARG A 73 -6.47 -9.63 10.93
N GLU A 74 -7.04 -10.17 12.01
CA GLU A 74 -8.13 -9.49 12.72
C GLU A 74 -7.64 -8.22 13.44
N ILE A 75 -6.44 -8.26 14.03
CA ILE A 75 -5.84 -7.10 14.71
C ILE A 75 -5.60 -5.96 13.71
N VAL A 76 -4.93 -6.27 12.59
CA VAL A 76 -4.57 -5.20 11.62
C VAL A 76 -5.82 -4.64 10.95
N LYS A 77 -6.87 -5.45 10.79
CA LYS A 77 -8.16 -4.99 10.29
C LYS A 77 -8.82 -4.00 11.24
N LEU A 78 -8.80 -4.28 12.55
CA LEU A 78 -9.31 -3.36 13.57
C LEU A 78 -8.53 -2.04 13.56
N LEU A 79 -7.20 -2.12 13.53
CA LEU A 79 -6.34 -0.95 13.49
C LEU A 79 -6.60 -0.11 12.24
N ALA A 80 -6.71 -0.76 11.07
CA ALA A 80 -6.92 -0.08 9.79
C ALA A 80 -8.24 0.71 9.77
N SER A 81 -9.24 0.28 10.53
CA SER A 81 -10.53 0.98 10.59
C SER A 81 -10.41 2.38 11.17
N TYR A 82 -9.31 2.70 11.86
CA TYR A 82 -9.03 4.01 12.42
C TYR A 82 -8.27 4.94 11.48
N ALA A 83 -7.65 4.41 10.42
CA ALA A 83 -6.96 5.22 9.42
C ALA A 83 -7.98 5.79 8.42
N VAL A 84 -7.71 6.98 7.91
CA VAL A 84 -8.65 7.66 6.99
C VAL A 84 -8.12 7.71 5.56
N THR A 85 -6.82 7.48 5.34
CA THR A 85 -6.26 7.41 3.98
C THR A 85 -6.10 5.94 3.56
N LYS A 86 -6.19 5.68 2.26
CA LYS A 86 -5.92 4.33 1.73
C LYS A 86 -4.49 3.89 2.06
N THR A 87 -3.54 4.82 1.97
CA THR A 87 -2.13 4.56 2.30
C THR A 87 -1.97 4.22 3.78
N GLY A 88 -2.63 4.97 4.67
CA GLY A 88 -2.62 4.70 6.11
C GLY A 88 -3.24 3.35 6.44
N MET A 89 -4.38 3.02 5.82
CA MET A 89 -5.03 1.72 5.98
C MET A 89 -4.09 0.57 5.56
N ALA A 90 -3.42 0.73 4.41
CA ALA A 90 -2.48 -0.27 3.90
C ALA A 90 -1.24 -0.38 4.82
N THR A 91 -0.79 0.72 5.41
CA THR A 91 0.30 0.69 6.40
C THR A 91 -0.09 -0.19 7.59
N CYS A 92 -1.35 -0.10 8.02
CA CYS A 92 -1.88 -0.94 9.11
C CYS A 92 -1.96 -2.41 8.68
N THR A 93 -2.57 -2.70 7.53
CA THR A 93 -2.83 -4.08 7.10
C THR A 93 -1.56 -4.82 6.65
N THR A 94 -0.50 -4.09 6.31
CA THR A 94 0.77 -4.69 5.87
C THR A 94 1.85 -4.66 6.96
N ARG A 95 1.50 -4.23 8.19
CA ARG A 95 2.45 -4.21 9.31
C ARG A 95 2.80 -5.63 9.70
N THR A 96 4.09 -5.90 9.88
CA THR A 96 4.59 -7.24 10.16
C THR A 96 5.23 -7.32 11.54
N PRO A 97 5.13 -8.47 12.23
CA PRO A 97 5.72 -8.64 13.56
C PRO A 97 7.22 -8.80 13.48
N THR A 98 7.90 -8.41 14.56
CA THR A 98 9.35 -8.58 14.72
C THR A 98 9.66 -9.04 16.12
N LEU A 99 10.78 -9.77 16.28
CA LEU A 99 11.31 -10.17 17.58
C LEU A 99 12.54 -9.35 17.97
N ASP A 100 12.90 -8.34 17.16
CA ASP A 100 14.06 -7.47 17.44
C ASP A 100 13.66 -6.43 18.49
N PRO A 101 14.28 -6.46 19.70
CA PRO A 101 13.91 -5.51 20.75
C PRO A 101 14.16 -4.05 20.38
N ASP A 102 15.21 -3.75 19.61
CA ASP A 102 15.51 -2.38 19.21
C ASP A 102 14.46 -1.84 18.25
N ALA A 103 14.03 -2.67 17.29
CA ALA A 103 12.97 -2.32 16.36
C ALA A 103 11.65 -2.07 17.12
N LEU A 104 11.35 -2.89 18.11
CA LEU A 104 10.13 -2.73 18.92
C LEU A 104 10.18 -1.48 19.78
N ARG A 105 11.33 -1.17 20.38
CA ARG A 105 11.48 0.07 21.16
C ARG A 105 11.17 1.30 20.30
N LYS A 106 11.67 1.29 19.07
CA LYS A 106 11.39 2.38 18.12
C LYS A 106 9.90 2.45 17.79
N ARG A 107 9.25 1.31 17.55
CA ARG A 107 7.81 1.25 17.28
C ARG A 107 7.00 1.79 18.46
N PHE A 108 7.39 1.48 19.69
CA PHE A 108 6.72 1.97 20.91
C PHE A 108 6.95 3.47 21.11
N ASP A 109 8.12 3.99 20.73
CA ASP A 109 8.35 5.44 20.73
C ASP A 109 7.37 6.13 19.78
N ASP A 110 7.11 5.52 18.62
CA ASP A 110 6.13 6.03 17.67
C ASP A 110 4.72 6.03 18.28
N VAL A 111 4.35 4.96 19.00
CA VAL A 111 3.06 4.90 19.71
C VAL A 111 2.94 6.04 20.72
N ARG A 112 3.99 6.28 21.50
CA ARG A 112 4.01 7.38 22.47
C ARG A 112 3.83 8.72 21.79
N GLU A 113 4.50 8.93 20.65
CA GLU A 113 4.36 10.18 19.88
C GLU A 113 2.94 10.34 19.34
N GLY A 114 2.34 9.25 18.84
CA GLY A 114 0.94 9.27 18.37
C GLY A 114 -0.01 9.69 19.48
N ILE A 115 0.15 9.10 20.67
CA ILE A 115 -0.68 9.42 21.83
C ILE A 115 -0.45 10.88 22.25
N ARG A 116 0.80 11.35 22.24
CA ARG A 116 1.13 12.74 22.58
C ARG A 116 0.43 13.72 21.63
N LEU A 117 0.50 13.45 20.32
CA LEU A 117 -0.16 14.29 19.30
C LEU A 117 -1.67 14.26 19.45
N HIS A 118 -2.22 13.07 19.71
CA HIS A 118 -3.67 12.90 19.91
C HIS A 118 -4.15 13.75 21.09
N ASP A 119 -3.44 13.68 22.22
CA ASP A 119 -3.81 14.42 23.43
C ASP A 119 -3.64 15.92 23.25
N LEU A 120 -2.60 16.33 22.51
CA LEU A 120 -2.30 17.73 22.24
C LEU A 120 -3.35 18.38 21.35
N LEU A 121 -3.81 17.67 20.32
CA LEU A 121 -4.79 18.19 19.36
C LEU A 121 -6.21 18.17 19.93
N GLY A 122 -6.60 17.12 20.62
CA GLY A 122 -7.96 16.93 21.09
C GLY A 122 -8.91 16.48 19.98
N GLU A 123 -10.07 15.97 20.36
CA GLU A 123 -11.02 15.35 19.44
C GLU A 123 -11.46 16.25 18.28
N GLU A 124 -11.72 17.53 18.58
CA GLU A 124 -12.22 18.48 17.58
C GLU A 124 -11.16 18.75 16.50
N GLN A 125 -9.91 18.99 16.91
CA GLN A 125 -8.82 19.22 15.95
C GLN A 125 -8.45 17.94 15.20
N ILE A 126 -8.50 16.78 15.87
CA ILE A 126 -8.23 15.50 15.20
C ILE A 126 -9.25 15.27 14.08
N ALA A 127 -10.54 15.55 14.32
CA ALA A 127 -11.57 15.42 13.29
C ALA A 127 -11.26 16.31 12.08
N ALA A 128 -10.80 17.54 12.34
CA ALA A 128 -10.42 18.49 11.27
C ALA A 128 -9.18 18.01 10.51
N VAL A 129 -8.17 17.47 11.24
CA VAL A 129 -6.97 16.89 10.63
C VAL A 129 -7.35 15.70 9.75
N GLN A 130 -8.23 14.83 10.23
CA GLN A 130 -8.66 13.65 9.49
C GLN A 130 -9.45 14.02 8.24
N GLU A 131 -10.22 15.09 8.28
CA GLU A 131 -10.92 15.60 7.11
C GLU A 131 -9.94 16.04 6.02
N LEU A 132 -8.83 16.69 6.41
CA LEU A 132 -7.76 17.06 5.47
C LEU A 132 -7.02 15.83 4.94
N LEU A 133 -6.71 14.88 5.83
CA LEU A 133 -6.05 13.62 5.44
C LEU A 133 -6.88 12.83 4.44
N ALA A 134 -8.20 12.83 4.59
CA ALA A 134 -9.09 12.10 3.69
C ALA A 134 -9.01 12.60 2.24
N LYS A 135 -8.56 13.84 2.04
CA LYS A 135 -8.37 14.44 0.71
C LYS A 135 -6.99 14.10 0.13
N ALA A 136 -6.07 13.56 0.93
CA ALA A 136 -4.69 13.28 0.54
C ALA A 136 -4.59 11.88 -0.06
N GLU A 137 -4.68 11.78 -1.37
CA GLU A 137 -4.53 10.52 -2.07
C GLU A 137 -3.49 10.65 -3.16
N ILE A 138 -2.70 9.59 -3.36
CA ILE A 138 -1.78 9.49 -4.49
C ILE A 138 -2.55 8.80 -5.60
N SER A 139 -2.80 9.52 -6.70
CA SER A 139 -3.54 8.99 -7.84
C SER A 139 -2.70 7.96 -8.60
N PRO A 140 -3.32 6.99 -9.29
CA PRO A 140 -2.56 6.10 -10.16
C PRO A 140 -1.90 6.89 -11.29
N ILE A 141 -0.65 6.54 -11.63
CA ILE A 141 0.05 7.16 -12.74
C ILE A 141 -0.47 6.55 -14.04
N ARG A 142 -0.80 7.41 -15.00
CA ARG A 142 -1.19 7.01 -16.36
C ARG A 142 -0.08 7.45 -17.30
N PHE A 143 0.39 6.54 -18.12
CA PHE A 143 1.46 6.78 -19.07
C PHE A 143 0.92 6.77 -20.49
N ASP A 144 1.26 7.81 -21.24
CA ASP A 144 1.15 7.78 -22.70
C ASP A 144 2.36 6.99 -23.23
N SER A 145 2.35 6.71 -24.52
CA SER A 145 3.46 5.97 -25.13
C SER A 145 4.79 6.68 -24.85
N PRO A 146 5.80 5.98 -24.32
CA PRO A 146 7.09 6.60 -24.13
C PRO A 146 7.72 6.96 -25.47
N PRO A 147 8.65 7.94 -25.50
CA PRO A 147 9.34 8.28 -26.74
C PRO A 147 10.23 7.14 -27.19
N VAL A 148 10.61 7.16 -28.47
CA VAL A 148 11.58 6.23 -29.03
C VAL A 148 12.90 6.98 -29.16
N ILE A 149 14.01 6.38 -28.71
CA ILE A 149 15.36 6.90 -28.98
C ILE A 149 15.81 6.30 -30.29
N ALA A 150 16.28 7.13 -31.20
CA ALA A 150 16.75 6.69 -32.49
C ALA A 150 18.17 7.20 -32.78
N THR A 151 18.93 6.45 -33.55
CA THR A 151 20.23 6.87 -34.03
C THR A 151 20.43 6.32 -35.45
N ARG A 152 21.28 6.95 -36.20
CA ARG A 152 21.66 6.48 -37.56
C ARG A 152 22.87 5.55 -37.52
N ARG A 153 23.59 5.49 -36.40
CA ARG A 153 24.83 4.72 -36.26
C ARG A 153 24.63 3.43 -35.45
N ARG A 154 25.00 2.29 -36.04
CA ARG A 154 24.88 0.98 -35.39
C ARG A 154 25.69 0.85 -34.11
N GLY A 155 26.90 1.45 -34.08
CA GLY A 155 27.73 1.43 -32.88
C GLY A 155 27.08 2.15 -31.72
N LEU A 156 26.44 3.28 -32.00
CA LEU A 156 25.73 4.06 -31.01
C LEU A 156 24.44 3.37 -30.60
N GLU A 157 23.75 2.71 -31.55
CA GLU A 157 22.52 1.93 -31.23
C GLU A 157 22.82 0.92 -30.15
N SER A 158 23.91 0.16 -30.28
CA SER A 158 24.27 -0.86 -29.28
C SER A 158 24.49 -0.26 -27.89
N LYS A 159 25.18 0.88 -27.83
CA LYS A 159 25.44 1.60 -26.57
C LYS A 159 24.13 2.10 -25.95
N LEU A 160 23.23 2.67 -26.77
CA LEU A 160 21.94 3.19 -26.32
C LEU A 160 21.05 2.04 -25.87
N GLN A 161 21.07 0.91 -26.59
CA GLN A 161 20.29 -0.28 -26.21
C GLN A 161 20.75 -0.82 -24.84
N GLU A 162 22.06 -0.88 -24.62
CA GLU A 162 22.64 -1.33 -23.36
C GLU A 162 22.24 -0.39 -22.21
N ARG A 163 22.27 0.92 -22.47
CA ARG A 163 22.02 1.94 -21.45
C ARG A 163 20.53 2.20 -21.18
N TYR A 164 19.72 2.24 -22.22
CA TYR A 164 18.32 2.68 -22.13
C TYR A 164 17.28 1.69 -22.65
N GLY A 165 17.71 0.55 -23.20
CA GLY A 165 16.80 -0.43 -23.80
C GLY A 165 15.77 -1.02 -22.85
N ASP A 166 16.06 -1.01 -21.53
CA ASP A 166 15.12 -1.47 -20.52
C ASP A 166 14.08 -0.40 -20.15
N TYR A 167 14.23 0.83 -20.66
CA TYR A 167 13.38 1.98 -20.30
C TYR A 167 12.50 2.40 -21.46
N VAL A 168 13.11 2.57 -22.63
CA VAL A 168 12.46 3.05 -23.84
C VAL A 168 12.94 2.21 -25.01
N ARG A 169 12.17 2.20 -26.08
CA ARG A 169 12.55 1.53 -27.33
C ARG A 169 13.72 2.29 -27.96
N VAL A 170 14.75 1.55 -28.38
CA VAL A 170 15.89 2.09 -29.11
C VAL A 170 15.84 1.54 -30.53
N ALA A 171 15.96 2.40 -31.52
CA ALA A 171 15.84 2.02 -32.93
C ALA A 171 16.96 2.59 -33.77
N LEU A 172 17.40 1.81 -34.77
CA LEU A 172 18.30 2.29 -35.81
C LEU A 172 17.44 2.88 -36.94
N VAL A 173 17.56 4.16 -37.18
CA VAL A 173 16.79 4.90 -38.18
C VAL A 173 17.75 5.57 -39.17
N ASP A 174 18.02 4.91 -40.26
CA ASP A 174 19.00 5.36 -41.28
C ASP A 174 18.33 5.96 -42.52
N SER A 175 17.00 6.07 -42.55
CA SER A 175 16.27 6.61 -43.70
C SER A 175 15.00 7.33 -43.26
N ALA A 176 14.52 8.22 -44.12
CA ALA A 176 13.23 8.93 -43.88
C ALA A 176 12.07 7.97 -43.81
N THR A 177 12.10 6.88 -44.59
CA THR A 177 11.04 5.86 -44.58
C THR A 177 10.91 5.18 -43.22
N LYS A 178 12.05 4.80 -42.63
CA LYS A 178 12.07 4.19 -41.28
C LYS A 178 11.59 5.16 -40.22
N ALA A 179 11.98 6.45 -40.35
CA ALA A 179 11.54 7.49 -39.41
C ALA A 179 10.03 7.69 -39.47
N GLN A 180 9.45 7.73 -40.68
CA GLN A 180 8.02 7.89 -40.86
C GLN A 180 7.25 6.67 -40.29
N ALA A 181 7.75 5.45 -40.53
CA ALA A 181 7.15 4.23 -39.99
C ALA A 181 7.13 4.28 -38.45
N LEU A 182 8.22 4.73 -37.85
CA LEU A 182 8.36 4.83 -36.40
C LEU A 182 7.43 5.88 -35.80
N LEU A 183 7.25 7.01 -36.52
CA LEU A 183 6.35 8.09 -36.10
C LEU A 183 4.88 7.69 -36.09
N HIS A 184 4.51 6.63 -36.80
CA HIS A 184 3.15 6.08 -36.72
C HIS A 184 2.93 5.31 -35.44
N GLU A 185 4.00 4.85 -34.78
CA GLU A 185 3.92 4.05 -33.55
C GLU A 185 4.21 4.86 -32.30
N ALA A 186 4.93 5.98 -32.42
CA ALA A 186 5.36 6.81 -31.30
C ALA A 186 4.89 8.26 -31.46
N SER A 187 4.67 8.97 -30.36
CA SER A 187 4.26 10.38 -30.40
C SER A 187 5.39 11.25 -30.98
N HIS A 188 6.64 10.92 -30.64
CA HIS A 188 7.83 11.63 -31.14
C HIS A 188 9.05 10.72 -31.01
N ILE A 189 10.12 11.11 -31.71
CA ILE A 189 11.39 10.38 -31.73
C ILE A 189 12.48 11.31 -31.18
N LEU A 190 13.30 10.78 -30.28
CA LEU A 190 14.49 11.47 -29.78
C LEU A 190 15.68 10.97 -30.60
N ALA A 191 16.12 11.76 -31.55
CA ALA A 191 17.22 11.40 -32.45
C ALA A 191 18.55 11.83 -31.82
N VAL A 192 19.38 10.85 -31.47
CA VAL A 192 20.69 11.10 -30.86
C VAL A 192 21.71 11.24 -31.99
N ALA A 193 22.37 12.41 -32.08
CA ALA A 193 23.29 12.74 -33.13
C ALA A 193 24.42 13.65 -32.61
N ASP A 194 25.62 13.51 -33.19
CA ASP A 194 26.74 14.38 -32.90
C ASP A 194 26.58 15.74 -33.59
N GLU A 195 27.32 16.73 -33.13
CA GLU A 195 27.34 18.05 -33.75
C GLU A 195 27.74 17.91 -35.24
N GLY A 196 26.94 18.50 -36.10
CA GLY A 196 27.18 18.48 -37.53
C GLY A 196 26.60 17.30 -38.29
N GLU A 197 26.05 16.31 -37.59
CA GLU A 197 25.33 15.20 -38.25
C GLU A 197 23.98 15.69 -38.76
N SER A 198 23.64 15.28 -39.98
CA SER A 198 22.34 15.59 -40.57
C SER A 198 21.24 14.79 -39.84
N VAL A 199 20.38 15.48 -39.13
CA VAL A 199 19.19 14.88 -38.52
C VAL A 199 18.05 15.07 -39.50
N LEU A 200 17.18 14.08 -39.61
CA LEU A 200 15.98 14.18 -40.46
C LEU A 200 15.10 15.32 -39.94
N ASP A 201 14.85 16.30 -40.80
CA ASP A 201 14.07 17.50 -40.47
C ASP A 201 12.57 17.21 -40.69
N GLU A 202 11.99 16.48 -39.79
CA GLU A 202 10.57 16.13 -39.83
C GLU A 202 9.93 16.48 -38.46
N PRO A 203 8.70 16.98 -38.47
CA PRO A 203 8.00 17.20 -37.20
C PRO A 203 7.91 15.91 -36.40
N GLY A 204 8.17 16.00 -35.09
CA GLY A 204 8.16 14.86 -34.20
C GLY A 204 9.52 14.21 -34.00
N ILE A 205 10.53 14.63 -34.78
CA ILE A 205 11.91 14.17 -34.58
C ILE A 205 12.68 15.27 -33.86
N ILE A 206 13.09 14.98 -32.63
CA ILE A 206 13.76 15.93 -31.74
C ILE A 206 15.23 15.53 -31.65
N SER A 207 16.12 16.44 -32.07
CA SER A 207 17.57 16.20 -32.01
C SER A 207 18.06 16.36 -30.58
N ILE A 208 18.79 15.35 -30.08
CA ILE A 208 19.41 15.39 -28.75
C ILE A 208 20.90 15.07 -28.92
N PRO A 209 21.81 15.93 -28.40
CA PRO A 209 23.23 15.59 -28.41
C PRO A 209 23.53 14.34 -27.61
N GLU A 210 24.50 13.55 -28.03
CA GLU A 210 24.87 12.29 -27.37
C GLU A 210 25.17 12.48 -25.88
N ASP A 211 25.83 13.57 -25.52
CA ASP A 211 26.21 13.86 -24.14
C ASP A 211 25.01 14.26 -23.26
N ALA A 212 23.91 14.74 -23.85
CA ALA A 212 22.72 15.14 -23.13
C ALA A 212 21.84 13.95 -22.73
N VAL A 213 22.12 12.74 -23.22
CA VAL A 213 21.33 11.54 -22.98
C VAL A 213 21.77 10.82 -21.69
N ALA A 214 22.63 11.44 -20.89
CA ALA A 214 23.13 10.84 -19.64
C ALA A 214 22.06 10.67 -18.56
N ASP A 215 21.09 11.58 -18.51
CA ASP A 215 20.01 11.51 -17.51
C ASP A 215 18.74 10.94 -18.15
N VAL A 216 18.31 9.78 -17.65
CA VAL A 216 17.12 9.06 -18.12
C VAL A 216 15.87 9.94 -18.02
N ARG A 217 15.78 10.80 -17.02
CA ARG A 217 14.62 11.66 -16.79
C ARG A 217 14.44 12.73 -17.87
N ILE A 218 15.51 13.08 -18.59
CA ILE A 218 15.43 13.99 -19.74
C ILE A 218 14.76 13.30 -20.94
N ILE A 219 14.94 11.97 -21.04
CA ILE A 219 14.36 11.18 -22.13
C ILE A 219 12.83 11.15 -22.03
N TYR A 220 12.29 11.06 -20.81
CA TYR A 220 10.84 10.94 -20.60
C TYR A 220 10.39 11.93 -19.53
N PRO A 221 10.40 13.24 -19.84
CA PRO A 221 10.03 14.25 -18.84
C PRO A 221 8.56 14.18 -18.40
N GLU A 222 7.69 13.66 -19.25
CA GLU A 222 6.29 13.45 -18.87
C GLU A 222 6.18 12.56 -17.63
N PHE A 223 7.01 11.53 -17.53
CA PHE A 223 7.05 10.65 -16.37
C PHE A 223 7.34 11.44 -15.09
N VAL A 224 8.34 12.33 -15.13
CA VAL A 224 8.73 13.15 -13.97
C VAL A 224 7.56 14.06 -13.56
N VAL A 225 6.98 14.77 -14.51
CA VAL A 225 5.85 15.67 -14.23
C VAL A 225 4.67 14.89 -13.65
N GLN A 226 4.33 13.74 -14.24
CA GLN A 226 3.22 12.91 -13.76
C GLN A 226 3.49 12.37 -12.34
N SER A 227 4.74 12.02 -12.02
CA SER A 227 5.07 11.53 -10.69
C SER A 227 4.82 12.59 -9.60
N PHE A 228 4.99 13.87 -9.93
CA PHE A 228 4.62 14.96 -9.03
C PHE A 228 3.12 15.23 -9.06
N ARG A 229 2.51 15.20 -10.24
CA ARG A 229 1.09 15.53 -10.43
C ARG A 229 0.17 14.58 -9.64
N VAL A 230 0.49 13.27 -9.62
CA VAL A 230 -0.32 12.29 -8.88
C VAL A 230 -0.24 12.51 -7.37
N LYS A 231 0.77 13.24 -6.90
CA LYS A 231 0.98 13.55 -5.48
C LYS A 231 0.39 14.92 -5.10
N SER A 232 -0.18 15.67 -6.05
CA SER A 232 -0.58 17.07 -5.81
C SER A 232 -1.60 17.24 -4.68
N ALA A 233 -2.59 16.34 -4.60
CA ALA A 233 -3.60 16.39 -3.52
C ALA A 233 -2.95 16.19 -2.14
N ALA A 234 -2.00 15.26 -2.05
CA ALA A 234 -1.28 14.99 -0.80
C ALA A 234 -0.37 16.16 -0.43
N ILE A 235 0.31 16.75 -1.42
CA ILE A 235 1.16 17.94 -1.19
C ILE A 235 0.29 19.09 -0.65
N ALA A 236 -0.87 19.32 -1.27
CA ALA A 236 -1.80 20.37 -0.83
C ALA A 236 -2.28 20.11 0.61
N ALA A 237 -2.53 18.84 0.96
CA ALA A 237 -2.93 18.47 2.33
C ALA A 237 -1.83 18.81 3.35
N VAL A 238 -0.56 18.52 3.03
CA VAL A 238 0.55 18.88 3.92
C VAL A 238 0.60 20.40 4.12
N VAL A 239 0.53 21.16 3.04
CA VAL A 239 0.56 22.63 3.11
C VAL A 239 -0.56 23.14 4.03
N GLN A 240 -1.77 22.60 3.86
CA GLN A 240 -2.92 23.03 4.65
C GLN A 240 -2.76 22.63 6.12
N LEU A 241 -2.25 21.42 6.41
CA LEU A 241 -2.03 20.95 7.77
C LEU A 241 -1.03 21.84 8.52
N VAL A 242 0.12 22.15 7.90
CA VAL A 242 1.14 22.97 8.55
C VAL A 242 0.73 24.45 8.64
N THR A 243 -0.21 24.86 7.82
CA THR A 243 -0.76 26.23 7.87
C THR A 243 -1.79 26.38 9.00
N GLU A 244 -2.68 25.41 9.16
CA GLU A 244 -3.83 25.50 10.07
C GLU A 244 -3.55 24.98 11.48
N PHE A 245 -2.58 24.08 11.64
CA PHE A 245 -2.33 23.45 12.95
C PHE A 245 -0.91 23.70 13.43
N UNK A 246 -0.81 24.42 14.13
CA UNK A 246 0.35 24.81 14.67
C UNK A 246 1.05 23.80 15.41
N GLU A 247 0.25 23.07 16.20
CA GLU A 247 0.81 21.97 16.97
C GLU A 247 1.52 20.97 16.06
N LEU A 248 0.98 20.71 14.89
CA LEU A 248 1.60 19.81 13.92
C LEU A 248 2.83 20.43 13.27
N LYS A 249 2.76 21.69 12.94
CA LYS A 249 3.91 22.43 12.39
C LYS A 249 5.13 22.37 13.30
N UNK A 250 4.86 22.47 14.38
CA UNK A 250 5.78 22.42 15.34
C UNK A 250 6.24 21.13 15.79
N SER A 251 5.67 20.13 15.43
CA SER A 251 5.97 18.75 15.82
C SER A 251 7.23 18.25 15.13
N ALA A 252 7.79 17.16 15.66
CA ALA A 252 8.95 16.52 15.06
C ALA A 252 8.65 16.00 13.65
N LEU A 253 7.37 15.74 13.34
CA LEU A 253 6.97 15.28 12.01
C LEU A 253 7.16 16.35 10.94
N PHE A 254 6.84 17.58 11.24
CA PHE A 254 6.79 18.64 10.22
C PHE A 254 7.72 19.84 10.46
N UNK A 255 8.33 19.76 11.41
CA UNK A 255 9.20 20.75 11.76
C UNK A 255 10.18 21.11 10.77
N ASP A 256 10.74 20.14 10.04
CA ASP A 256 11.78 20.36 9.01
C ASP A 256 11.20 20.47 7.59
N ILE A 257 9.90 20.42 7.43
CA ILE A 257 9.22 20.49 6.14
C ILE A 257 9.12 21.95 5.70
N SER A 258 9.62 22.26 4.50
CA SER A 258 9.55 23.60 3.94
C SER A 258 8.20 23.80 3.22
N ARG A 259 7.33 24.56 3.84
CA ARG A 259 6.04 24.94 3.23
C ARG A 259 6.26 25.67 1.90
N ALA A 260 7.26 26.56 1.86
CA ALA A 260 7.58 27.33 0.65
C ALA A 260 7.95 26.43 -0.53
N ASP A 261 8.73 25.38 -0.27
CA ASP A 261 9.11 24.41 -1.32
C ASP A 261 7.87 23.69 -1.87
N LEU A 262 6.97 23.25 -0.97
CA LEU A 262 5.75 22.56 -1.38
C LEU A 262 4.81 23.46 -2.17
N GLU A 263 4.69 24.72 -1.77
CA GLU A 263 3.89 25.73 -2.49
C GLU A 263 4.48 26.00 -3.88
N THR A 264 5.82 26.02 -3.98
CA THR A 264 6.51 26.17 -5.28
C THR A 264 6.17 25.00 -6.21
N VAL A 265 6.20 23.76 -5.68
CA VAL A 265 5.82 22.57 -6.48
C VAL A 265 4.37 22.69 -6.97
N LEU A 266 3.45 23.06 -6.08
CA LEU A 266 2.03 23.22 -6.46
C LEU A 266 1.85 24.30 -7.53
N ALA A 267 2.59 25.41 -7.43
CA ALA A 267 2.55 26.48 -8.42
C ALA A 267 3.08 26.00 -9.78
N LEU A 268 4.17 25.23 -9.78
CA LEU A 268 4.72 24.65 -11.02
C LEU A 268 3.71 23.69 -11.67
N LEU A 269 3.08 22.85 -10.87
CA LEU A 269 2.07 21.90 -11.38
C LEU A 269 0.84 22.62 -11.91
N ALA A 270 0.42 23.70 -11.27
CA ALA A 270 -0.69 24.53 -11.74
C ALA A 270 -0.34 25.21 -13.05
N GLY A 271 0.88 25.71 -13.22
CA GLY A 271 1.40 26.24 -14.45
C GLY A 271 1.38 25.23 -15.60
N UNK A 272 1.69 24.19 -15.37
CA UNK A 272 1.67 23.12 -16.29
C UNK A 272 0.29 22.84 -16.79
N UNK A 273 -0.60 22.98 -16.05
CA UNK A 273 -1.91 22.74 -16.37
C UNK A 273 -2.49 23.84 -17.21
N UNK A 274 -2.06 24.83 -16.90
CA UNK A 274 -2.49 26.02 -17.60
C UNK A 274 -1.99 26.07 -19.01
N GLU A 275 -0.80 25.76 -19.10
CA GLU A 275 -0.19 25.79 -20.43
C GLU A 275 -0.74 24.69 -21.33
N GLU A 276 -0.96 23.51 -20.80
CA GLU A 276 -1.53 22.40 -21.55
C GLU A 276 -2.95 22.72 -22.06
N SER A 277 -3.75 23.39 -21.28
CA SER A 277 -5.13 23.71 -21.67
C SER A 277 -5.17 24.79 -22.78
N VAL A 278 -4.22 25.73 -22.76
CA VAL A 278 -4.12 26.81 -23.77
C VAL A 278 -3.75 26.22 -25.14
N HIS A 279 -2.94 25.17 -25.18
CA HIS A 279 -2.43 24.61 -26.43
C HIS A 279 -3.33 23.51 -27.03
N LYS A 280 -4.52 23.29 -26.49
CA LYS A 280 -5.48 22.33 -27.04
C LYS A 280 -6.31 22.96 -28.15
N VAL A 281 -5.75 23.03 -29.37
CA VAL A 281 -6.47 23.46 -30.57
C VAL A 281 -6.97 22.20 -31.27
N ASN A 282 -8.29 22.10 -31.48
CA ASN A 282 -8.87 21.00 -32.24
C ASN A 282 -8.76 21.34 -33.73
N PHE A 283 -7.76 20.74 -34.38
CA PHE A 283 -7.46 20.97 -35.79
C PHE A 283 -8.68 20.69 -36.69
N ALA A 284 -9.33 19.53 -36.45
CA ALA A 284 -10.48 19.12 -37.29
C ALA A 284 -11.65 20.10 -37.16
N ASP A 285 -11.98 20.56 -35.96
CA ASP A 285 -13.04 21.51 -35.73
C ASP A 285 -12.74 22.87 -36.35
N THR A 286 -11.47 23.31 -36.27
CA THR A 286 -11.01 24.55 -36.88
C THR A 286 -11.18 24.49 -38.40
N LEU A 287 -10.78 23.37 -39.01
CA LEU A 287 -10.91 23.15 -40.45
C LEU A 287 -12.36 23.22 -40.92
N LEU A 288 -13.24 22.49 -40.21
CA LEU A 288 -14.68 22.49 -40.57
C LEU A 288 -15.30 23.87 -40.40
N SER A 289 -14.94 24.60 -39.36
CA SER A 289 -15.41 25.96 -39.10
C SER A 289 -15.03 26.92 -40.24
N TRP A 290 -13.77 26.84 -40.69
CA TRP A 290 -13.31 27.66 -41.81
C TRP A 290 -13.95 27.26 -43.13
N GLU A 291 -14.15 25.95 -43.40
CA GLU A 291 -14.85 25.46 -44.59
C GLU A 291 -16.25 26.06 -44.67
N GLU A 292 -16.97 26.02 -43.54
CA GLU A 292 -18.33 26.58 -43.45
C GLU A 292 -18.32 28.09 -43.75
N ALA A 293 -17.39 28.82 -43.15
CA ALA A 293 -17.24 30.25 -43.35
C ALA A 293 -16.92 30.58 -44.82
N ILE A 294 -16.04 29.79 -45.45
CA ILE A 294 -15.66 29.98 -46.85
C ILE A 294 -16.88 29.75 -47.77
N ASN A 295 -17.66 28.71 -47.51
CA ASN A 295 -18.85 28.41 -48.31
C ASN A 295 -19.93 29.48 -48.15
N GLN A 296 -20.11 30.05 -46.95
CA GLN A 296 -21.04 31.15 -46.72
C GLN A 296 -20.61 32.39 -47.51
N GLU A 297 -19.34 32.75 -47.49
CA GLU A 297 -18.81 33.89 -48.20
C GLU A 297 -18.86 33.67 -49.73
N ALA A 298 -18.61 32.45 -50.20
CA ALA A 298 -18.75 32.10 -51.62
C ALA A 298 -20.17 32.39 -52.10
N SER A 299 -21.19 32.00 -51.31
CA SER A 299 -22.60 32.27 -51.63
C SER A 299 -22.90 33.78 -51.65
N PHE A 300 -22.34 34.51 -50.69
CA PHE A 300 -22.52 35.98 -50.61
C PHE A 300 -21.89 36.65 -51.82
N ILE A 301 -20.66 36.28 -52.22
CA ILE A 301 -19.99 36.84 -53.40
C ILE A 301 -20.79 36.58 -54.66
N ALA A 302 -21.35 35.36 -54.83
CA ALA A 302 -22.18 35.01 -55.97
C ALA A 302 -23.45 35.83 -56.01
N GLN A 303 -24.10 36.04 -54.85
CA GLN A 303 -25.37 36.80 -54.75
C GLN A 303 -25.17 38.30 -55.04
N THR A 304 -23.99 38.85 -54.75
CA THR A 304 -23.67 40.26 -54.92
C THR A 304 -23.00 40.56 -56.27
N GLY A 305 -22.96 39.58 -57.18
CA GLY A 305 -22.41 39.73 -58.52
C GLY A 305 -20.90 39.65 -58.62
N GLY A 306 -20.22 39.15 -57.58
CA GLY A 306 -18.77 38.96 -57.58
C GLY A 306 -18.37 37.72 -58.39
N GLY A 307 -17.16 37.76 -58.94
CA GLY A 307 -16.64 36.69 -59.78
C GLY A 307 -15.56 35.84 -59.08
N ALA A 308 -14.93 34.97 -59.87
CA ALA A 308 -13.91 34.03 -59.41
C ALA A 308 -12.72 34.74 -58.80
N GLU A 309 -12.34 35.92 -59.30
CA GLU A 309 -11.22 36.71 -58.79
C GLU A 309 -11.51 37.20 -57.35
N ASP A 310 -12.74 37.64 -57.11
CA ASP A 310 -13.17 38.11 -55.77
C ASP A 310 -13.11 36.98 -54.76
N PHE A 311 -13.54 35.78 -55.15
CA PHE A 311 -13.48 34.60 -54.27
C PHE A 311 -12.04 34.18 -53.98
N LYS A 312 -11.18 34.19 -55.02
CA LYS A 312 -9.77 33.87 -54.86
C LYS A 312 -9.06 34.84 -53.89
N GLU A 313 -9.33 36.13 -54.00
CA GLU A 313 -8.76 37.13 -53.11
C GLU A 313 -9.20 36.88 -51.67
N TYR A 314 -10.47 36.55 -51.45
CA TYR A 314 -11.02 36.20 -50.17
C TYR A 314 -10.35 34.91 -49.62
N LEU A 315 -10.25 33.85 -50.44
CA LEU A 315 -9.64 32.59 -50.04
C LEU A 315 -8.18 32.78 -49.64
N ASP A 316 -7.42 33.60 -50.37
CA ASP A 316 -6.03 33.89 -50.01
C ASP A 316 -5.91 34.50 -48.61
N LYS A 317 -6.80 35.45 -48.28
CA LYS A 317 -6.84 36.09 -46.96
C LYS A 317 -7.19 35.09 -45.86
N VAL A 318 -8.18 34.24 -46.13
CA VAL A 318 -8.68 33.25 -45.19
C VAL A 318 -7.59 32.22 -44.89
N VAL A 319 -6.89 31.72 -45.92
CA VAL A 319 -5.82 30.71 -45.75
C VAL A 319 -4.68 31.31 -44.91
N MET A 320 -4.34 32.60 -45.13
CA MET A 320 -3.35 33.28 -44.29
C MET A 320 -3.81 33.38 -42.84
N SER A 321 -5.08 33.71 -42.60
CA SER A 321 -5.65 33.80 -41.27
C SER A 321 -5.66 32.44 -40.56
N MET A 322 -6.02 31.39 -41.29
CA MET A 322 -5.97 30.01 -40.77
C MET A 322 -4.55 29.61 -40.37
N ALA A 323 -3.59 29.92 -41.26
CA ALA A 323 -2.18 29.58 -41.00
C ALA A 323 -1.68 30.27 -39.72
N ASP A 324 -2.08 31.54 -39.53
CA ASP A 324 -1.72 32.29 -38.32
C ASP A 324 -2.43 31.73 -37.08
N GLU A 325 -3.72 31.41 -37.17
CA GLU A 325 -4.49 30.82 -36.08
C GLU A 325 -3.92 29.47 -35.64
N LEU A 326 -3.51 28.63 -36.59
CA LEU A 326 -2.93 27.33 -36.35
C LEU A 326 -1.42 27.39 -36.09
N GLN A 327 -0.84 28.58 -36.18
CA GLN A 327 0.60 28.82 -35.96
C GLN A 327 1.47 28.00 -36.92
N LEU A 328 1.04 27.89 -38.17
CA LEU A 328 1.75 27.15 -39.20
C LEU A 328 2.89 27.99 -39.79
N GLY A 329 3.98 27.33 -40.16
CA GLY A 329 5.10 27.96 -40.83
C GLY A 329 5.64 27.10 -41.97
N GLY A 330 6.39 27.68 -42.85
CA GLY A 330 7.14 26.99 -43.91
C GLY A 330 6.31 26.00 -44.69
N GLU A 331 6.73 24.76 -44.71
CA GLU A 331 6.10 23.65 -45.47
C GLU A 331 4.63 23.44 -45.09
N ASP A 332 4.29 23.65 -43.84
CA ASP A 332 2.88 23.43 -43.37
C ASP A 332 1.96 24.50 -43.97
N ARG A 333 2.41 25.75 -44.13
CA ARG A 333 1.66 26.80 -44.80
C ARG A 333 1.42 26.40 -46.27
N ASP A 334 2.46 25.89 -46.94
CA ASP A 334 2.36 25.44 -48.32
C ASP A 334 1.34 24.30 -48.46
N LEU A 335 1.34 23.33 -47.53
CA LEU A 335 0.36 22.24 -47.53
C LEU A 335 -1.07 22.78 -47.36
N LEU A 336 -1.28 23.78 -46.54
CA LEU A 336 -2.59 24.39 -46.36
C LEU A 336 -3.05 25.09 -47.64
N TRP A 337 -2.16 25.87 -48.29
CA TRP A 337 -2.46 26.50 -49.57
C TRP A 337 -2.83 25.47 -50.62
N GLU A 338 -2.04 24.42 -50.77
CA GLU A 338 -2.28 23.35 -51.73
C GLU A 338 -3.63 22.67 -51.46
N SER A 339 -3.97 22.42 -50.19
CA SER A 339 -5.25 21.78 -49.83
C SER A 339 -6.43 22.65 -50.15
N ALA A 340 -6.25 23.97 -50.08
CA ALA A 340 -7.31 24.94 -50.40
C ALA A 340 -7.57 25.02 -51.91
N TYR A 341 -6.51 24.94 -52.73
CA TYR A 341 -6.61 25.15 -54.15
C TYR A 341 -6.81 23.87 -54.99
N GLU A 342 -6.50 22.68 -54.43
CA GLU A 342 -6.58 21.41 -55.16
C GLU A 342 -7.99 21.15 -55.72
N ASN A 343 -9.02 21.44 -54.97
CA ASN A 343 -10.40 21.14 -55.34
C ASN A 343 -11.18 22.36 -55.88
N LEU A 344 -10.48 23.47 -56.10
CA LEU A 344 -11.14 24.74 -56.48
C LEU A 344 -11.90 24.62 -57.80
N GLU A 345 -11.37 23.87 -58.76
CA GLU A 345 -12.00 23.67 -60.10
C GLU A 345 -13.29 22.86 -60.07
N ARG A 346 -13.53 22.11 -58.97
CA ARG A 346 -14.74 21.27 -58.85
C ARG A 346 -16.02 22.12 -58.61
N GLY A 347 -15.86 23.40 -58.25
CA GLY A 347 -16.98 24.26 -57.96
C GLY A 347 -17.55 24.00 -56.57
N PRO A 348 -18.64 24.74 -56.22
CA PRO A 348 -19.23 24.60 -54.90
C PRO A 348 -19.85 23.20 -54.65
N PRO A 349 -19.88 22.73 -53.40
CA PRO A 349 -19.36 23.44 -52.22
C PRO A 349 -17.82 23.31 -52.11
N PHE A 350 -17.18 24.34 -51.50
CA PHE A 350 -15.77 24.36 -51.29
C PHE A 350 -15.40 23.31 -50.25
N GLU A 351 -14.36 22.55 -50.55
CA GLU A 351 -13.79 21.56 -49.62
C GLU A 351 -12.25 21.61 -49.69
N PHE A 352 -11.60 21.59 -48.55
CA PHE A 352 -10.17 21.36 -48.50
C PHE A 352 -9.85 19.95 -48.96
N SER A 353 -8.69 19.73 -49.62
CA SER A 353 -8.24 18.40 -49.96
C SER A 353 -8.04 17.56 -48.69
N ARG A 354 -8.80 16.49 -48.54
CA ARG A 354 -8.76 15.63 -47.36
C ARG A 354 -7.40 14.91 -47.22
N VAL A 355 -6.81 14.52 -48.32
CA VAL A 355 -5.49 13.86 -48.28
C VAL A 355 -4.42 14.82 -47.74
N ARG A 356 -4.42 16.08 -48.23
CA ARG A 356 -3.44 17.08 -47.82
C ARG A 356 -3.70 17.58 -46.40
N THR A 357 -4.96 17.73 -46.01
CA THR A 357 -5.29 18.16 -44.64
C THR A 357 -5.01 17.06 -43.61
N MET A 358 -5.15 15.78 -43.97
CA MET A 358 -4.76 14.67 -43.12
C MET A 358 -3.25 14.68 -42.86
N ARG A 359 -2.47 14.90 -43.91
CA ARG A 359 -1.01 15.02 -43.78
C ARG A 359 -0.65 16.22 -42.92
N LEU A 360 -1.30 17.36 -43.14
CA LEU A 360 -1.08 18.57 -42.37
C LEU A 360 -1.43 18.36 -40.90
N GLN A 361 -2.54 17.68 -40.64
CA GLN A 361 -2.98 17.35 -39.27
C GLN A 361 -1.97 16.47 -38.56
N GLU A 362 -1.44 15.44 -39.25
CA GLU A 362 -0.41 14.56 -38.68
C GLU A 362 0.86 15.36 -38.33
N ARG A 363 1.31 16.22 -39.23
CA ARG A 363 2.50 17.06 -39.01
C ARG A 363 2.27 18.04 -37.84
N HIS A 364 1.09 18.65 -37.79
CA HIS A 364 0.70 19.57 -36.73
C HIS A 364 0.67 18.86 -35.36
N THR A 365 0.09 17.68 -35.30
CA THR A 365 0.05 16.85 -34.08
C THR A 365 1.46 16.53 -33.60
N ARG A 366 2.37 16.22 -34.52
CA ARG A 366 3.76 15.92 -34.18
C ARG A 366 4.50 17.17 -33.68
N ARG A 367 4.23 18.35 -34.24
CA ARG A 367 4.82 19.61 -33.78
C ARG A 367 4.33 19.94 -32.36
N ILE A 368 3.05 19.70 -32.08
CA ILE A 368 2.49 19.90 -30.75
C ILE A 368 3.16 18.95 -29.76
N ALA A 369 3.37 17.68 -30.14
CA ALA A 369 4.05 16.70 -29.31
C ALA A 369 5.49 17.14 -29.01
N GLU A 370 6.17 17.69 -30.02
CA GLU A 370 7.52 18.24 -29.91
C GLU A 370 7.59 19.41 -28.93
N GLN A 371 6.67 20.37 -29.07
CA GLN A 371 6.55 21.53 -28.19
C GLN A 371 6.21 21.09 -26.77
N ARG A 372 5.32 20.11 -26.63
CA ARG A 372 4.94 19.54 -25.34
C ARG A 372 6.15 18.86 -24.67
N TYR A 373 6.98 18.13 -25.43
CA TYR A 373 8.20 17.51 -24.91
C TYR A 373 9.11 18.55 -24.27
N PHE A 374 9.40 19.67 -24.99
CA PHE A 374 10.30 20.71 -24.48
C PHE A 374 9.73 21.41 -23.27
N ARG A 375 8.41 21.66 -23.28
CA ARG A 375 7.71 22.28 -22.16
C ARG A 375 7.78 21.38 -20.92
N LEU A 376 7.48 20.09 -21.09
CA LEU A 376 7.53 19.12 -19.99
C LEU A 376 8.96 18.94 -19.48
N ARG A 377 9.94 18.99 -20.38
CA ARG A 377 11.35 18.90 -19.98
C ARG A 377 11.75 20.08 -19.09
N ASP A 378 11.28 21.27 -19.43
CA ASP A 378 11.53 22.47 -18.62
C ASP A 378 10.89 22.32 -17.23
N TYR A 379 9.62 21.91 -17.17
CA TYR A 379 8.93 21.70 -15.90
C TYR A 379 9.57 20.57 -15.08
N ALA A 380 9.95 19.47 -15.72
CA ALA A 380 10.64 18.37 -15.05
C ALA A 380 11.94 18.86 -14.39
N ALA A 381 12.73 19.63 -15.12
CA ALA A 381 13.98 20.18 -14.60
C ALA A 381 13.74 21.09 -13.39
N ARG A 382 12.65 21.84 -13.38
CA ARG A 382 12.30 22.75 -12.29
C ARG A 382 11.71 22.01 -11.09
N LEU A 383 11.03 20.87 -11.32
CA LEU A 383 10.42 20.04 -10.25
C LEU A 383 11.43 19.11 -9.56
N MET A 384 12.37 18.56 -10.31
CA MET A 384 13.31 17.55 -9.80
C MET A 384 14.05 17.95 -8.51
N PRO A 385 14.49 19.21 -8.32
CA PRO A 385 15.14 19.59 -7.08
C PRO A 385 14.28 19.43 -5.84
N TYR A 386 12.96 19.39 -5.98
CA TYR A 386 12.01 19.28 -4.87
C TYR A 386 11.57 17.83 -4.57
N GLU A 387 12.07 16.85 -5.33
CA GLU A 387 11.66 15.46 -5.21
C GLU A 387 11.82 14.92 -3.78
N GLU A 388 12.98 15.13 -3.18
CA GLU A 388 13.25 14.67 -1.82
C GLU A 388 12.33 15.36 -0.79
N ALA A 389 12.15 16.66 -0.93
CA ALA A 389 11.27 17.42 -0.03
C ALA A 389 9.82 16.94 -0.11
N VAL A 390 9.33 16.69 -1.32
CA VAL A 390 7.96 16.17 -1.53
C VAL A 390 7.82 14.79 -0.91
N ASN A 391 8.74 13.87 -1.20
CA ASN A 391 8.65 12.49 -0.71
C ASN A 391 8.74 12.46 0.81
N THR A 392 9.60 13.26 1.42
CA THR A 392 9.69 13.37 2.88
C THR A 392 8.37 13.88 3.47
N ALA A 393 7.81 14.92 2.89
CA ALA A 393 6.54 15.51 3.37
C ALA A 393 5.39 14.48 3.29
N LEU A 394 5.32 13.72 2.21
CA LEU A 394 4.27 12.72 2.03
C LEU A 394 4.44 11.54 2.98
N LYS A 395 5.66 11.10 3.21
CA LYS A 395 5.93 10.05 4.22
C LYS A 395 5.45 10.50 5.58
N ARG A 396 5.73 11.75 5.97
CA ARG A 396 5.29 12.31 7.25
C ARG A 396 3.77 12.43 7.32
N LEU A 397 3.15 12.82 6.22
CA LEU A 397 1.68 12.95 6.13
C LEU A 397 0.99 11.60 6.39
N PHE A 398 1.39 10.57 5.68
CA PHE A 398 0.78 9.24 5.83
C PHE A 398 1.16 8.61 7.16
N TYR A 399 2.35 8.93 7.67
CA TYR A 399 2.76 8.49 9.00
C TYR A 399 1.90 9.13 10.09
N LEU A 400 1.53 10.40 9.92
CA LEU A 400 0.59 11.07 10.83
C LEU A 400 -0.75 10.32 10.88
N ASP A 401 -1.29 9.92 9.72
CA ASP A 401 -2.53 9.15 9.68
C ASP A 401 -2.39 7.84 10.47
N PHE A 402 -1.27 7.14 10.28
CA PHE A 402 -0.97 5.91 11.02
C PHE A 402 -0.84 6.17 12.53
N LEU A 403 -0.11 7.20 12.92
CA LEU A 403 0.07 7.53 14.35
C LEU A 403 -1.25 7.89 15.03
N LEU A 404 -2.10 8.65 14.35
CA LEU A 404 -3.44 8.98 14.88
C LEU A 404 -4.32 7.75 14.95
N ALA A 405 -4.22 6.85 13.97
CA ALA A 405 -4.95 5.58 14.00
C ALA A 405 -4.56 4.74 15.22
N VAL A 406 -3.25 4.60 15.46
CA VAL A 406 -2.72 3.86 16.61
C VAL A 406 -3.18 4.51 17.93
N ALA A 407 -3.11 5.83 18.01
CA ALA A 407 -3.50 6.57 19.22
C ALA A 407 -4.99 6.39 19.53
N ARG A 408 -5.85 6.50 18.52
CA ARG A 408 -7.29 6.36 18.69
C ARG A 408 -7.68 4.91 19.01
N PHE A 409 -7.03 3.95 18.36
CA PHE A 409 -7.19 2.53 18.65
C PHE A 409 -6.80 2.25 20.11
N SER A 410 -5.64 2.75 20.55
CA SER A 410 -5.16 2.58 21.92
C SER A 410 -6.13 3.19 22.94
N HIS A 411 -6.63 4.38 22.65
CA HIS A 411 -7.58 5.08 23.52
C HIS A 411 -8.91 4.31 23.63
N ASP A 412 -9.49 3.94 22.50
CA ASP A 412 -10.81 3.30 22.47
C ASP A 412 -10.79 1.91 23.15
N PHE A 413 -9.71 1.16 22.96
CA PHE A 413 -9.59 -0.20 23.50
C PHE A 413 -8.91 -0.23 24.86
N GLY A 414 -8.51 0.91 25.40
CA GLY A 414 -7.85 1.00 26.72
C GLY A 414 -6.52 0.26 26.75
N LEU A 415 -5.69 0.46 25.72
CA LEU A 415 -4.41 -0.26 25.57
C LEU A 415 -3.29 0.46 26.31
N THR A 416 -2.32 -0.32 26.80
CA THR A 416 -1.10 0.19 27.43
C THR A 416 0.12 -0.45 26.78
N ILE A 417 1.26 0.27 26.83
CA ILE A 417 2.51 -0.24 26.27
C ILE A 417 3.04 -1.36 27.19
N PRO A 418 3.32 -2.56 26.63
CA PRO A 418 3.83 -3.66 27.44
C PRO A 418 5.32 -3.52 27.73
N GLU A 419 5.81 -4.30 28.69
CA GLU A 419 7.24 -4.50 28.96
C GLU A 419 7.69 -5.66 28.09
N ILE A 420 8.73 -5.46 27.29
CA ILE A 420 9.20 -6.46 26.31
C ILE A 420 10.48 -7.17 26.79
N GLY A 421 10.69 -8.39 26.26
CA GLY A 421 11.89 -9.16 26.54
C GLY A 421 11.89 -9.87 27.89
N ALA A 422 10.71 -10.01 28.48
CA ALA A 422 10.55 -10.70 29.76
C ALA A 422 10.88 -12.19 29.66
N ALA A 423 11.24 -12.80 30.78
CA ALA A 423 11.46 -14.24 30.86
C ALA A 423 10.14 -15.01 30.80
N GLY A 424 9.06 -14.43 31.31
CA GLY A 424 7.75 -15.03 31.28
C GLY A 424 6.75 -14.21 30.49
N LEU A 425 5.53 -14.74 30.42
CA LEU A 425 4.40 -14.11 29.72
C LEU A 425 3.28 -13.86 30.74
N GLY A 426 2.82 -12.62 30.85
CA GLY A 426 1.75 -12.33 31.78
C GLY A 426 1.07 -11.00 31.53
N VAL A 427 -0.15 -10.87 32.08
CA VAL A 427 -0.98 -9.67 32.01
C VAL A 427 -1.61 -9.41 33.39
N ILE A 428 -1.73 -8.14 33.73
CA ILE A 428 -2.53 -7.65 34.86
C ILE A 428 -3.79 -7.04 34.27
N LYS A 429 -4.96 -7.56 34.70
CA LYS A 429 -6.27 -7.11 34.20
C LYS A 429 -6.31 -7.11 32.67
N GLY A 430 -5.86 -8.21 32.09
CA GLY A 430 -5.91 -8.43 30.65
C GLY A 430 -7.34 -8.66 30.18
N ARG A 431 -7.63 -8.15 28.99
CA ARG A 431 -8.96 -8.30 28.37
C ARG A 431 -8.79 -8.86 26.97
N ASN A 432 -9.76 -9.63 26.53
CA ASN A 432 -9.78 -10.15 25.16
C ASN A 432 -10.11 -8.98 24.22
N LEU A 433 -9.20 -8.66 23.32
CA LEU A 433 -9.33 -7.53 22.39
C LEU A 433 -10.64 -7.60 21.58
N PHE A 434 -11.01 -8.79 21.12
CA PHE A 434 -12.18 -8.98 20.27
C PHE A 434 -13.48 -8.85 21.06
N LEU A 435 -13.46 -9.20 22.33
CA LEU A 435 -14.61 -8.97 23.22
C LEU A 435 -14.71 -7.48 23.59
N VAL A 436 -13.58 -6.77 23.73
CA VAL A 436 -13.60 -5.32 23.92
C VAL A 436 -14.23 -4.64 22.70
N ASP A 437 -13.90 -5.11 21.49
CA ASP A 437 -14.53 -4.62 20.26
C ASP A 437 -16.05 -4.78 20.30
N GLU A 438 -16.53 -5.95 20.74
CA GLU A 438 -17.96 -6.21 20.89
C GLU A 438 -18.58 -5.31 21.96
N GLU A 439 -17.89 -5.09 23.08
CA GLU A 439 -18.35 -4.20 24.15
C GLU A 439 -18.51 -2.77 23.63
N LEU A 440 -17.56 -2.28 22.82
CA LEU A 440 -17.63 -0.95 22.22
C LEU A 440 -18.81 -0.80 21.26
N LYS A 441 -19.28 -1.92 20.70
CA LYS A 441 -20.44 -1.97 19.80
C LYS A 441 -21.75 -2.24 20.55
N GLY A 442 -21.75 -2.14 21.89
CA GLY A 442 -22.93 -2.32 22.74
C GLY A 442 -23.09 -3.71 23.33
N GLY A 443 -22.08 -4.56 23.25
CA GLY A 443 -22.10 -5.90 23.84
C GLY A 443 -21.81 -5.90 25.33
N GLU A 444 -21.70 -7.11 25.89
CA GLU A 444 -21.44 -7.31 27.31
C GLU A 444 -20.10 -6.74 27.76
N THR A 445 -20.04 -6.31 29.02
CA THR A 445 -18.82 -5.81 29.66
C THR A 445 -17.81 -6.95 29.77
N VAL A 446 -16.57 -6.69 29.34
CA VAL A 446 -15.48 -7.66 29.41
C VAL A 446 -14.92 -7.69 30.83
N VAL A 447 -14.80 -8.89 31.40
CA VAL A 447 -14.22 -9.10 32.73
C VAL A 447 -12.70 -9.22 32.58
N PRO A 448 -11.92 -8.31 33.19
CA PRO A 448 -10.46 -8.41 33.09
C PRO A 448 -9.92 -9.54 33.98
N VAL A 449 -8.83 -10.19 33.54
CA VAL A 449 -8.19 -11.26 34.30
C VAL A 449 -6.68 -11.05 34.35
N SER A 450 -6.07 -11.51 35.46
CA SER A 450 -4.62 -11.44 35.65
C SER A 450 -4.07 -12.87 35.61
N TYR A 451 -3.01 -13.09 34.80
CA TYR A 451 -2.45 -14.42 34.63
C TYR A 451 -1.02 -14.30 34.15
N SER A 452 -0.18 -15.25 34.58
CA SER A 452 1.20 -15.32 34.10
C SER A 452 1.70 -16.76 34.08
N VAL A 453 2.66 -17.03 33.20
CA VAL A 453 3.41 -18.28 33.11
C VAL A 453 4.88 -17.92 32.93
N GLY A 454 5.75 -18.66 33.60
CA GLY A 454 7.17 -18.31 33.65
C GLY A 454 7.45 -17.21 34.65
N SER A 455 8.67 -16.73 34.68
CA SER A 455 9.10 -15.71 35.63
C SER A 455 8.73 -14.30 35.15
N THR A 456 7.90 -13.60 35.93
CA THR A 456 7.54 -12.21 35.65
C THR A 456 7.68 -11.36 36.91
N ASP A 457 7.75 -10.04 36.73
CA ASP A 457 7.76 -9.05 37.82
C ASP A 457 6.38 -8.45 38.04
N LEU A 458 5.31 -9.09 37.55
CA LEU A 458 3.95 -8.58 37.66
C LEU A 458 3.36 -8.67 39.07
N GLY A 459 3.92 -9.54 39.92
CA GLY A 459 3.47 -9.66 41.31
C GLY A 459 2.09 -10.28 41.48
N ILE A 460 1.70 -11.17 40.57
CA ILE A 460 0.39 -11.85 40.65
C ILE A 460 0.47 -12.90 41.76
N PHE A 461 -0.37 -12.75 42.79
CA PHE A 461 -0.40 -13.62 43.96
C PHE A 461 -0.69 -15.07 43.54
N GLY A 462 0.17 -16.00 43.95
CA GLY A 462 0.02 -17.44 43.67
C GLY A 462 0.59 -17.90 42.34
N ALA A 463 0.97 -16.97 41.45
CA ALA A 463 1.53 -17.32 40.15
C ALA A 463 3.02 -17.67 40.31
N THR A 464 3.31 -18.94 40.54
CA THR A 464 4.69 -19.42 40.64
C THR A 464 5.39 -19.29 39.27
N PRO A 465 6.75 -19.20 39.25
CA PRO A 465 7.47 -18.93 38.01
C PRO A 465 7.69 -20.15 37.11
N LEU A 466 6.92 -21.19 37.25
CA LEU A 466 7.05 -22.39 36.41
C LEU A 466 6.76 -22.04 34.94
N PRO A 467 7.56 -22.62 34.02
CA PRO A 467 7.42 -22.24 32.60
C PRO A 467 6.24 -22.87 31.89
N VAL A 468 5.61 -23.90 32.47
CA VAL A 468 4.48 -24.59 31.84
C VAL A 468 3.30 -24.55 32.82
N ALA A 469 2.13 -24.21 32.29
CA ALA A 469 0.88 -24.23 33.07
C ALA A 469 -0.18 -25.02 32.31
N ILE A 470 -0.97 -25.77 33.08
CA ILE A 470 -2.17 -26.44 32.57
C ILE A 470 -3.37 -25.75 33.18
N LEU A 471 -4.31 -25.33 32.34
CA LEU A 471 -5.51 -24.61 32.76
C LEU A 471 -6.71 -25.53 32.67
N THR A 472 -7.42 -25.68 33.80
CA THR A 472 -8.55 -26.60 33.98
C THR A 472 -9.82 -25.81 34.32
N GLY A 473 -10.95 -26.46 34.29
CA GLY A 473 -12.23 -25.86 34.66
C GLY A 473 -13.34 -26.14 33.66
N ALA A 474 -14.51 -25.57 33.92
CA ALA A 474 -15.70 -25.78 33.11
C ALA A 474 -15.58 -25.15 31.73
N ASN A 475 -16.31 -25.69 30.75
CA ASN A 475 -16.21 -25.28 29.34
C ASN A 475 -16.52 -23.80 29.12
N SER A 476 -17.49 -23.23 29.82
CA SER A 476 -17.85 -21.81 29.66
C SER A 476 -17.11 -20.90 30.64
N GLY A 477 -16.03 -21.40 31.24
CA GLY A 477 -15.28 -20.68 32.27
C GLY A 477 -14.35 -19.59 31.80
N GLY A 478 -14.14 -19.44 30.50
CA GLY A 478 -13.27 -18.39 29.96
C GLY A 478 -11.83 -18.86 29.70
N LYS A 479 -11.58 -20.16 29.73
CA LYS A 479 -10.22 -20.71 29.47
C LYS A 479 -9.70 -20.31 28.09
N THR A 480 -10.53 -20.53 27.07
CA THR A 480 -10.19 -20.17 25.67
C THR A 480 -10.01 -18.66 25.53
N CYS A 481 -10.89 -17.89 26.18
CA CYS A 481 -10.80 -16.42 26.19
C CYS A 481 -9.46 -15.96 26.75
N LEU A 482 -9.01 -16.54 27.86
CA LEU A 482 -7.72 -16.23 28.48
C LEU A 482 -6.56 -16.55 27.53
N LEU A 483 -6.61 -17.73 26.89
CA LEU A 483 -5.57 -18.16 25.96
C LEU A 483 -5.47 -17.20 24.77
N ILE A 484 -6.61 -16.79 24.22
CA ILE A 484 -6.66 -15.81 23.12
C ILE A 484 -6.14 -14.45 23.59
N THR A 485 -6.44 -14.05 24.83
CA THR A 485 -5.94 -12.81 25.42
C THR A 485 -4.40 -12.81 25.46
N LEU A 486 -3.81 -13.92 25.89
CA LEU A 486 -2.35 -14.06 25.92
C LEU A 486 -1.76 -14.04 24.52
N ALA A 487 -2.33 -14.78 23.58
CA ALA A 487 -1.87 -14.83 22.20
C ALA A 487 -1.96 -13.44 21.54
N THR A 488 -3.10 -12.77 21.71
CA THR A 488 -3.35 -11.44 21.13
C THR A 488 -2.38 -10.41 21.70
N SER A 489 -2.12 -10.47 23.02
CA SER A 489 -1.16 -9.57 23.68
C SER A 489 0.25 -9.76 23.12
N MET A 490 0.66 -11.01 22.86
CA MET A 490 1.94 -11.27 22.23
C MET A 490 2.01 -10.70 20.81
N ILE A 491 0.97 -10.92 20.01
CA ILE A 491 0.94 -10.49 18.62
C ILE A 491 0.94 -8.96 18.54
N LEU A 492 0.12 -8.30 19.38
CA LEU A 492 0.11 -6.82 19.46
C LEU A 492 1.51 -6.30 19.79
N THR A 493 2.18 -6.91 20.78
CA THR A 493 3.53 -6.51 21.19
C THR A 493 4.53 -6.66 20.05
N GLU A 494 4.49 -7.79 19.36
CA GLU A 494 5.40 -8.07 18.23
C GLU A 494 5.15 -7.17 17.04
N LEU A 495 3.93 -6.62 16.92
CA LEU A 495 3.61 -5.58 15.94
C LEU A 495 4.07 -4.18 16.40
N GLY A 496 4.50 -4.04 17.65
CA GLY A 496 4.84 -2.76 18.24
C GLY A 496 3.62 -1.93 18.58
N LEU A 497 2.55 -2.60 19.02
CA LEU A 497 1.28 -1.98 19.42
C LEU A 497 1.05 -2.21 20.92
N SER A 498 0.26 -1.35 21.54
CA SER A 498 -0.13 -1.50 22.94
C SER A 498 -1.08 -2.68 23.13
N VAL A 499 -1.23 -3.14 24.36
CA VAL A 499 -1.99 -4.35 24.72
C VAL A 499 -3.17 -4.01 25.64
N PRO A 500 -4.25 -4.82 25.58
CA PRO A 500 -5.45 -4.54 26.41
C PRO A 500 -5.30 -5.10 27.84
N ALA A 501 -4.45 -4.47 28.60
CA ALA A 501 -4.15 -4.84 29.99
C ALA A 501 -3.67 -3.62 30.75
N GLU A 502 -3.75 -3.67 32.06
CA GLU A 502 -3.21 -2.61 32.92
C GLU A 502 -1.67 -2.63 32.90
N ARG A 503 -1.10 -3.84 32.92
CA ARG A 503 0.33 -4.12 32.76
C ARG A 503 0.48 -5.45 32.01
N ALA A 504 1.58 -5.59 31.26
CA ALA A 504 1.91 -6.85 30.60
C ALA A 504 3.41 -7.00 30.50
N GLU A 505 3.87 -8.24 30.64
CA GLU A 505 5.27 -8.63 30.37
C GLU A 505 5.24 -9.67 29.27
N ILE A 506 5.93 -9.38 28.18
CA ILE A 506 5.84 -10.19 26.94
C ILE A 506 7.24 -10.65 26.54
N PRO A 507 7.47 -11.97 26.43
CA PRO A 507 8.74 -12.47 25.91
C PRO A 507 8.78 -12.31 24.39
N LEU A 508 9.96 -12.03 23.83
CA LEU A 508 10.13 -11.88 22.39
C LEU A 508 10.53 -13.24 21.81
N LEU A 509 9.53 -14.08 21.61
CA LEU A 509 9.70 -15.48 21.22
C LEU A 509 8.71 -15.84 20.12
N PRO A 510 9.06 -16.81 19.25
CA PRO A 510 8.07 -17.35 18.30
C PRO A 510 6.84 -17.88 19.03
N LEU A 511 5.66 -17.66 18.45
CA LEU A 511 4.38 -18.02 19.04
C LEU A 511 3.70 -19.14 18.25
N TYR A 512 3.29 -20.17 18.95
CA TYR A 512 2.48 -21.29 18.46
C TYR A 512 1.17 -21.26 19.20
N LEU A 513 0.04 -21.29 18.46
CA LEU A 513 -1.30 -21.41 19.05
C LEU A 513 -2.01 -22.54 18.31
N TYR A 514 -2.46 -23.52 19.08
CA TYR A 514 -3.23 -24.65 18.57
C TYR A 514 -4.61 -24.59 19.18
N ARG A 515 -5.63 -24.50 18.34
CA ARG A 515 -7.02 -24.47 18.77
C ARG A 515 -7.75 -25.71 18.29
N ARG A 516 -8.74 -26.15 19.08
CA ARG A 516 -9.64 -27.21 18.71
C ARG A 516 -10.41 -26.77 17.46
N LYS A 517 -10.19 -27.49 16.37
CA LYS A 517 -10.98 -27.31 15.16
C LYS A 517 -12.01 -28.43 15.12
N MET A 518 -13.26 -28.10 14.87
CA MET A 518 -14.29 -29.10 14.65
C MET A 518 -14.08 -29.71 13.26
N ILE A 519 -13.13 -30.63 13.18
CA ILE A 519 -12.80 -31.28 11.92
C ILE A 519 -13.64 -32.54 11.79
N LYS A 520 -14.52 -32.58 10.81
CA LYS A 520 -15.42 -33.69 10.52
C LYS A 520 -14.81 -34.71 9.54
N LYS A 521 -13.53 -34.60 9.22
CA LYS A 521 -12.88 -35.44 8.20
C LYS A 521 -11.91 -36.45 8.82
N THR A 522 -11.86 -37.64 8.25
CA THR A 522 -10.84 -38.66 8.53
C THR A 522 -9.44 -38.07 8.31
N GLY A 523 -8.51 -38.37 9.21
CA GLY A 523 -7.14 -37.85 9.11
C GLY A 523 -6.89 -36.61 9.95
N SER A 524 -7.86 -36.10 10.68
CA SER A 524 -7.70 -34.91 11.53
C SER A 524 -6.67 -35.14 12.64
N PHE A 525 -6.59 -36.35 13.18
CA PHE A 525 -5.61 -36.71 14.21
C PHE A 525 -4.18 -36.61 13.65
N GLU A 526 -3.95 -37.19 12.48
CA GLU A 526 -2.64 -37.15 11.82
C GLU A 526 -2.24 -35.71 11.50
N TYR A 527 -3.17 -34.92 11.01
CA TYR A 527 -2.93 -33.50 10.71
C TYR A 527 -2.52 -32.74 11.97
N SER A 528 -3.23 -32.96 13.08
CA SER A 528 -2.92 -32.31 14.36
C SER A 528 -1.58 -32.75 14.91
N MET A 529 -1.23 -34.03 14.77
CA MET A 529 0.07 -34.54 15.21
C MET A 529 1.21 -33.93 14.39
N ARG A 530 1.03 -33.79 13.10
CA ARG A 530 2.01 -33.11 12.21
C ARG A 530 2.16 -31.65 12.62
N ALA A 531 1.05 -30.99 12.91
CA ALA A 531 1.06 -29.58 13.35
C ALA A 531 1.81 -29.44 14.68
N LEU A 532 1.56 -30.29 15.64
CA LEU A 532 2.25 -30.28 16.93
C LEU A 532 3.74 -30.58 16.78
N SER A 533 4.11 -31.44 15.83
CA SER A 533 5.53 -31.80 15.61
C SER A 533 6.35 -30.57 15.21
N ARG A 534 5.75 -29.54 14.66
CA ARG A 534 6.44 -28.30 14.28
C ARG A 534 7.09 -27.62 15.48
N ILE A 535 6.55 -27.81 16.69
CA ILE A 535 7.13 -27.27 17.93
C ILE A 535 8.57 -27.75 18.08
N PHE A 536 8.83 -29.00 17.69
CA PHE A 536 10.14 -29.67 17.89
C PHE A 536 11.09 -29.51 16.71
N MET A 537 10.58 -29.04 15.54
CA MET A 537 11.40 -28.86 14.35
C MET A 537 12.27 -27.59 14.43
N ARG A 538 11.89 -26.62 15.22
CA ARG A 538 12.65 -25.39 15.41
C ARG A 538 13.29 -25.39 16.80
N GLU A 539 14.60 -25.28 16.84
CA GLU A 539 15.34 -25.19 18.10
C GLU A 539 15.14 -23.85 18.78
N GLY A 540 15.34 -23.82 20.08
CA GLY A 540 15.28 -22.60 20.87
C GLY A 540 13.95 -22.37 21.56
N PRO A 541 13.91 -21.35 22.42
CA PRO A 541 12.71 -21.07 23.22
C PRO A 541 11.57 -20.53 22.36
N LYS A 542 10.36 -20.82 22.79
CA LYS A 542 9.13 -20.40 22.10
C LYS A 542 7.99 -20.30 23.11
N VAL A 543 6.86 -19.74 22.68
CA VAL A 543 5.62 -19.75 23.46
C VAL A 543 4.65 -20.67 22.75
N VAL A 544 4.09 -21.63 23.48
CA VAL A 544 3.16 -22.63 22.95
C VAL A 544 1.86 -22.55 23.76
N LEU A 545 0.76 -22.26 23.07
CA LEU A 545 -0.57 -22.14 23.66
C LEU A 545 -1.44 -23.21 22.98
N ILE A 546 -2.02 -24.10 23.78
CA ILE A 546 -2.78 -25.26 23.26
C ILE A 546 -4.17 -25.26 23.90
N ASP A 547 -5.21 -25.27 23.05
CA ASP A 547 -6.61 -25.25 23.47
C ASP A 547 -7.30 -26.57 23.10
N GLU A 548 -7.49 -27.44 24.12
CA GLU A 548 -8.31 -28.64 24.04
C GLU A 548 -8.14 -29.50 22.77
N LEU A 549 -7.10 -30.32 22.73
CA LEU A 549 -6.87 -31.25 21.61
C LEU A 549 -7.36 -32.67 21.91
N GLU A 550 -7.97 -32.89 23.07
CA GLU A 550 -8.32 -34.24 23.58
C GLU A 550 -9.44 -34.94 22.82
N ALA A 551 -10.20 -34.23 22.00
CA ALA A 551 -11.29 -34.84 21.22
C ALA A 551 -10.79 -35.68 20.04
N LEU A 552 -9.46 -35.72 19.80
CA LEU A 552 -8.86 -36.36 18.63
C LEU A 552 -8.69 -37.87 18.75
N THR A 553 -8.66 -38.40 19.97
CA THR A 553 -8.49 -39.85 20.24
C THR A 553 -8.97 -40.19 21.66
N GLU A 554 -8.75 -41.43 22.10
CA GLU A 554 -9.12 -41.87 23.45
C GLU A 554 -8.43 -41.05 24.53
N PRO A 555 -9.13 -40.72 25.65
CA PRO A 555 -8.56 -39.89 26.72
C PRO A 555 -7.20 -40.37 27.25
N GLY A 556 -7.04 -41.65 27.50
CA GLY A 556 -5.79 -42.21 28.01
C GLY A 556 -4.61 -42.06 27.02
N ALA A 557 -4.86 -42.33 25.75
CA ALA A 557 -3.88 -42.18 24.71
C ALA A 557 -3.54 -40.67 24.51
N MET A 558 -4.55 -39.84 24.54
CA MET A 558 -4.36 -38.39 24.38
C MET A 558 -3.57 -37.81 25.56
N GLY A 559 -3.85 -38.28 26.78
CA GLY A 559 -3.10 -37.87 27.97
C GLY A 559 -1.60 -38.16 27.83
N ARG A 560 -1.26 -39.33 27.32
CA ARG A 560 0.16 -39.71 27.10
C ARG A 560 0.80 -38.86 26.01
N ILE A 561 0.07 -38.56 24.91
CA ILE A 561 0.57 -37.74 23.82
C ILE A 561 0.85 -36.32 24.33
N MET A 562 -0.11 -35.71 25.06
CA MET A 562 0.04 -34.38 25.60
C MET A 562 1.19 -34.32 26.63
N ALA A 563 1.34 -35.36 27.47
CA ALA A 563 2.46 -35.47 28.41
C ALA A 563 3.78 -35.52 27.66
N ALA A 564 3.85 -36.29 26.58
CA ALA A 564 5.06 -36.38 25.76
C ALA A 564 5.42 -35.01 25.16
N VAL A 565 4.44 -34.29 24.68
CA VAL A 565 4.63 -32.91 24.16
C VAL A 565 5.22 -32.03 25.26
N LEU A 566 4.60 -32.00 26.43
CA LEU A 566 5.03 -31.14 27.54
C LEU A 566 6.40 -31.52 28.07
N ASN A 567 6.71 -32.83 28.18
CA ASN A 567 7.99 -33.32 28.71
C ASN A 567 9.15 -33.05 27.77
N HIS A 568 8.89 -32.91 26.47
CA HIS A 568 9.94 -32.75 25.45
C HIS A 568 10.00 -31.36 24.83
N LEU A 569 9.32 -30.37 25.41
CA LEU A 569 9.39 -29.01 24.93
C LEU A 569 10.85 -28.51 24.96
N PRO A 570 11.26 -27.72 23.94
CA PRO A 570 12.59 -27.11 23.96
C PRO A 570 12.84 -26.29 25.23
N ALA A 571 14.09 -26.23 25.66
CA ALA A 571 14.48 -25.52 26.88
C ALA A 571 14.01 -24.05 26.81
N ASN A 572 13.57 -23.53 27.93
CA ASN A 572 13.10 -22.18 28.09
C ASN A 572 11.82 -21.87 27.29
N THR A 573 11.08 -22.90 26.90
CA THR A 573 9.75 -22.74 26.30
C THR A 573 8.74 -22.37 27.39
N ARG A 574 7.84 -21.44 27.09
CA ARG A 574 6.71 -21.09 27.95
C ARG A 574 5.47 -21.69 27.31
N ALA A 575 4.67 -22.40 28.08
CA ALA A 575 3.49 -23.09 27.54
C ALA A 575 2.29 -22.96 28.46
N VAL A 576 1.11 -22.78 27.86
CA VAL A 576 -0.19 -22.88 28.56
C VAL A 576 -1.04 -23.86 27.77
N MET A 577 -1.54 -24.91 28.44
CA MET A 577 -2.37 -25.92 27.81
C MET A 577 -3.71 -26.00 28.54
N ILE A 578 -4.79 -25.86 27.79
CA ILE A 578 -6.15 -26.06 28.31
C ILE A 578 -6.52 -27.54 28.11
N THR A 579 -6.94 -28.21 29.17
CA THR A 579 -7.34 -29.63 29.09
C THR A 579 -8.39 -30.00 30.13
N HIS A 580 -9.22 -30.97 29.77
CA HIS A 580 -10.13 -31.68 30.69
C HIS A 580 -9.50 -32.99 31.15
N LEU A 581 -8.32 -33.37 30.62
CA LEU A 581 -7.68 -34.66 30.86
C LEU A 581 -6.56 -34.57 31.91
N ILE A 582 -6.72 -33.70 32.90
CA ILE A 582 -5.64 -33.49 33.91
C ILE A 582 -5.36 -34.78 34.66
N HIS A 583 -6.36 -35.61 34.96
CA HIS A 583 -6.16 -36.85 35.68
C HIS A 583 -5.47 -37.93 34.86
N GLU A 584 -5.68 -37.93 33.54
CA GLU A 584 -4.99 -38.84 32.60
C GLU A 584 -3.56 -38.35 32.31
N LEU A 585 -3.33 -37.04 32.36
CA LEU A 585 -2.06 -36.42 32.07
C LEU A 585 -1.09 -36.51 33.25
N ARG A 586 -1.59 -36.30 34.44
CA ARG A 586 -0.86 -36.14 35.69
C ARG A 586 0.17 -37.27 35.97
N PRO A 587 -0.16 -38.58 35.77
CA PRO A 587 0.81 -39.64 36.01
C PRO A 587 2.01 -39.60 35.08
N HIS A 588 1.96 -38.91 33.97
CA HIS A 588 2.97 -38.90 32.90
C HIS A 588 3.79 -37.61 32.81
N ILE A 589 3.55 -36.60 33.63
CA ILE A 589 4.26 -35.32 33.60
C ILE A 589 5.01 -35.09 34.93
N ASP A 590 6.07 -34.26 34.84
CA ASP A 590 6.81 -33.84 36.01
C ASP A 590 6.14 -32.63 36.64
N MET A 591 5.40 -32.88 37.72
CA MET A 591 4.63 -31.82 38.42
C MET A 591 5.51 -30.76 39.08
N LYS A 592 6.80 -30.95 39.16
CA LYS A 592 7.75 -29.94 39.64
C LYS A 592 7.99 -28.85 38.59
N LYS A 593 7.73 -29.16 37.32
CA LYS A 593 7.96 -28.26 36.18
C LYS A 593 6.67 -27.66 35.66
N VAL A 594 5.51 -28.17 36.10
CA VAL A 594 4.22 -27.83 35.54
C VAL A 594 3.30 -27.34 36.68
N ARG A 595 2.73 -26.13 36.49
CA ARG A 595 1.72 -25.58 37.39
C ARG A 595 0.33 -25.95 36.85
N VAL A 596 -0.57 -26.33 37.73
CA VAL A 596 -1.96 -26.61 37.35
C VAL A 596 -2.83 -25.49 37.93
N ASP A 597 -3.56 -24.81 37.08
CA ASP A 597 -4.46 -23.71 37.47
C ASP A 597 -5.89 -24.04 37.07
N GLY A 598 -6.84 -23.40 37.72
CA GLY A 598 -8.25 -23.67 37.44
C GLY A 598 -9.11 -22.43 37.45
N ILE A 599 -10.10 -22.39 36.57
CA ILE A 599 -11.18 -21.39 36.62
C ILE A 599 -12.39 -22.07 37.21
N GLU A 600 -12.82 -21.61 38.40
CA GLU A 600 -13.94 -22.17 39.11
C GLU A 600 -15.26 -21.53 38.69
N SER A 601 -16.32 -22.27 38.79
CA SER A 601 -17.68 -21.77 38.63
C SER A 601 -18.31 -21.55 40.01
N GLU A 602 -19.25 -20.62 40.09
CA GLU A 602 -20.04 -20.37 41.29
C GLU A 602 -21.23 -21.29 41.37
N GLY A 603 -21.34 -22.26 40.45
CA GLY A 603 -22.43 -23.20 40.34
C GLY A 603 -23.26 -22.93 39.10
N LEU A 604 -24.55 -23.32 39.18
CA LEU A 604 -25.48 -23.12 38.07
C LEU A 604 -26.53 -22.10 38.48
N ASP A 605 -26.92 -21.25 37.54
CA ASP A 605 -28.01 -20.28 37.80
C ASP A 605 -29.39 -20.98 37.73
N ALA A 606 -30.47 -20.21 37.90
CA ALA A 606 -31.84 -20.73 37.89
C ALA A 606 -32.21 -21.39 36.56
N THR A 607 -31.55 -21.04 35.46
CA THR A 607 -31.80 -21.61 34.14
C THR A 607 -30.90 -22.82 33.81
N GLY A 608 -29.96 -23.16 34.73
CA GLY A 608 -29.02 -24.26 34.54
C GLY A 608 -27.74 -23.84 33.84
N SER A 609 -27.52 -22.55 33.61
CA SER A 609 -26.30 -22.03 33.03
C SER A 609 -25.21 -21.86 34.09
N ILE A 610 -23.94 -22.10 33.70
CA ILE A 610 -22.81 -22.03 34.62
C ILE A 610 -22.50 -20.56 34.97
N ILE A 611 -22.41 -20.27 36.27
CA ILE A 611 -21.93 -18.98 36.77
C ILE A 611 -20.44 -19.12 37.03
N VAL A 612 -19.61 -18.33 36.36
CA VAL A 612 -18.16 -18.46 36.45
C VAL A 612 -17.50 -17.20 37.01
N ASP A 613 -16.46 -17.43 37.81
CA ASP A 613 -15.48 -16.42 38.17
C ASP A 613 -14.36 -16.60 37.15
N ARG A 614 -14.20 -15.63 36.27
CA ARG A 614 -13.27 -15.72 35.15
C ARG A 614 -11.78 -15.66 35.55
N GLN A 615 -11.50 -15.21 36.77
CA GLN A 615 -10.12 -15.13 37.27
C GLN A 615 -9.61 -16.52 37.64
N PRO A 616 -8.50 -17.00 37.04
CA PRO A 616 -7.93 -18.31 37.40
C PRO A 616 -7.40 -18.33 38.83
N LEU A 617 -7.59 -19.49 39.46
CA LEU A 617 -6.96 -19.80 40.75
C LEU A 617 -5.69 -20.61 40.47
N PHE A 618 -4.57 -20.13 40.99
CA PHE A 618 -3.28 -20.77 40.75
C PHE A 618 -3.12 -22.00 41.67
N ASN A 619 -2.46 -23.04 41.15
CA ASN A 619 -2.22 -24.29 41.85
C ASN A 619 -3.53 -24.94 42.32
N HIS A 620 -4.52 -24.95 41.40
CA HIS A 620 -5.90 -25.39 41.69
C HIS A 620 -6.46 -26.09 40.46
N ILE A 621 -7.13 -27.22 40.69
CA ILE A 621 -7.83 -27.94 39.61
C ILE A 621 -9.30 -27.48 39.63
N GLY A 622 -9.71 -26.86 38.54
CA GLY A 622 -11.09 -26.39 38.38
C GLY A 622 -12.05 -27.54 38.07
N SER A 623 -13.28 -27.44 38.56
CA SER A 623 -14.29 -28.44 38.34
C SER A 623 -14.79 -28.44 36.90
N SER A 624 -14.85 -29.59 36.27
CA SER A 624 -15.34 -29.75 34.90
C SER A 624 -16.88 -29.58 34.84
N THR A 625 -17.39 -29.30 33.65
CA THR A 625 -18.83 -29.17 33.44
C THR A 625 -19.62 -30.43 33.88
N PRO A 626 -19.18 -31.65 33.49
CA PRO A 626 -19.86 -32.87 34.00
C PRO A 626 -19.87 -32.99 35.52
N GLU A 627 -18.73 -32.64 36.17
CA GLU A 627 -18.65 -32.68 37.64
C GLU A 627 -19.67 -31.73 38.30
N LEU A 628 -19.83 -30.52 37.72
CA LEU A 628 -20.80 -29.54 38.24
C LEU A 628 -22.24 -30.01 38.07
N VAL A 629 -22.55 -30.63 36.93
CA VAL A 629 -23.90 -31.18 36.68
C VAL A 629 -24.20 -32.30 37.64
N ILE A 630 -23.24 -33.22 37.86
CA ILE A 630 -23.41 -34.34 38.79
C ILE A 630 -23.67 -33.82 40.21
N THR A 631 -22.88 -32.83 40.65
CA THR A 631 -23.03 -32.24 41.99
C THR A 631 -24.45 -31.65 42.19
N LYS A 632 -24.99 -31.01 41.16
CA LYS A 632 -26.35 -30.45 41.23
C LYS A 632 -27.42 -31.53 41.29
N LEU A 633 -27.20 -32.65 40.60
CA LEU A 633 -28.17 -33.76 40.56
C LEU A 633 -28.17 -34.58 41.86
N MET A 634 -27.07 -34.60 42.61
CA MET A 634 -26.96 -35.25 43.90
C MET A 634 -27.54 -34.39 45.03
#